data_0dbbf803c951a49e64176d1d2e0002e9
#
_entry.id   0dbbf803c951a49e64176d1d2e0002e9
#
_cell.length_a   1.000
_cell.length_b   1.000
_cell.length_c   1.000
_cell.angle_alpha   90.00
_cell.angle_beta   90.00
_cell.angle_gamma   90.00
#
_symmetry.space_group_name_H-M   'P 1'
#
loop_
_entity.id
_entity.type
_entity.pdbx_description
1 polymer ?
#
loop_
_entity_poly.entity_id
_entity_poly.type
_entity_poly.pdbx_seq_one_letter_code
_entity_poly.pdbx_strand_id
1 'polypeptide(L)' 'MIPKEPEMLLSYVNMKLRDRYASFEEMCEDMDLDPEEIRTILAGAGYRYDGTANRYQAEIETVR' A
#
# COMPACT_ATOMS: atom_id res chain seq x y z
N MET A 1 3.69 14.30 -5.17
CA MET A 1 4.51 13.20 -5.68
C MET A 1 4.77 12.18 -4.61
N ILE A 2 4.65 10.91 -4.94
CA ILE A 2 4.81 9.86 -3.96
C ILE A 2 6.20 9.22 -4.09
N PRO A 3 6.70 8.65 -3.00
CA PRO A 3 7.98 7.95 -3.07
C PRO A 3 7.87 6.73 -3.98
N LYS A 4 8.96 6.42 -4.63
CA LYS A 4 9.01 5.21 -5.46
C LYS A 4 9.77 4.09 -4.80
N GLU A 5 10.47 4.38 -3.73
CA GLU A 5 11.18 3.35 -3.02
C GLU A 5 10.19 2.55 -2.18
N PRO A 6 10.23 1.21 -2.23
CA PRO A 6 9.17 0.41 -1.63
C PRO A 6 8.93 0.68 -0.16
N GLU A 7 9.97 0.81 0.64
CA GLU A 7 9.75 1.00 2.07
C GLU A 7 9.20 2.38 2.38
N MET A 8 9.68 3.39 1.67
CA MET A 8 9.12 4.72 1.86
C MET A 8 7.71 4.80 1.33
N LEU A 9 7.45 4.13 0.21
CA LEU A 9 6.11 4.08 -0.33
C LEU A 9 5.16 3.36 0.62
N LEU A 10 5.63 2.29 1.24
CA LEU A 10 4.82 1.56 2.21
C LEU A 10 4.40 2.46 3.37
N SER A 11 5.36 3.19 3.92
CA SER A 11 5.05 4.08 5.04
C SER A 11 4.09 5.18 4.61
N TYR A 12 4.30 5.74 3.44
CA TYR A 12 3.46 6.81 2.94
C TYR A 12 2.03 6.33 2.75
N VAL A 13 1.87 5.19 2.07
CA VAL A 13 0.54 4.65 1.79
C VAL A 13 -0.18 4.30 3.09
N ASN A 14 0.52 3.62 4.00
CA ASN A 14 -0.12 3.22 5.23
C ASN A 14 -0.51 4.40 6.11
N MET A 15 0.28 5.46 6.08
CA MET A 15 -0.07 6.66 6.82
C MET A 15 -1.37 7.26 6.29
N LYS A 16 -1.50 7.32 4.96
CA LYS A 16 -2.70 7.87 4.36
C LYS A 16 -3.92 7.00 4.64
N LEU A 17 -3.74 5.69 4.56
CA LEU A 17 -4.85 4.78 4.83
C LEU A 17 -5.30 4.88 6.28
N ARG A 18 -4.35 5.04 7.19
CA ARG A 18 -4.71 5.14 8.60
C ARG A 18 -5.43 6.45 8.90
N ASP A 19 -4.97 7.54 8.28
CA ASP A 19 -5.41 8.85 8.70
C ASP A 19 -6.54 9.43 7.86
N ARG A 20 -6.67 9.04 6.60
CA ARG A 20 -7.57 9.77 5.72
C ARG A 20 -8.50 8.92 4.87
N TYR A 21 -8.15 7.69 4.56
CA TYR A 21 -8.92 6.91 3.59
C TYR A 21 -9.34 5.58 4.17
N ALA A 22 -10.54 5.17 3.79
CA ALA A 22 -11.09 3.92 4.29
C ALA A 22 -10.67 2.73 3.44
N SER A 23 -10.13 2.97 2.25
CA SER A 23 -9.67 1.89 1.40
C SER A 23 -8.56 2.37 0.50
N PHE A 24 -7.79 1.41 -0.01
CA PHE A 24 -6.71 1.74 -0.93
C PHE A 24 -7.25 2.32 -2.23
N GLU A 25 -8.36 1.81 -2.69
CA GLU A 25 -8.95 2.31 -3.92
C GLU A 25 -9.42 3.75 -3.75
N GLU A 26 -10.00 4.04 -2.62
CA GLU A 26 -10.44 5.41 -2.36
C GLU A 26 -9.26 6.36 -2.33
N MET A 27 -8.16 5.93 -1.71
CA MET A 27 -6.97 6.75 -1.65
C MET A 27 -6.43 7.04 -3.04
N CYS A 28 -6.33 6.02 -3.87
CA CYS A 28 -5.78 6.21 -5.20
C CYS A 28 -6.67 7.08 -6.06
N GLU A 29 -7.97 6.93 -5.91
CA GLU A 29 -8.89 7.72 -6.70
C GLU A 29 -8.83 9.19 -6.30
N ASP A 30 -8.83 9.45 -5.01
CA ASP A 30 -8.82 10.82 -4.53
C ASP A 30 -7.50 11.51 -4.83
N MET A 31 -6.40 10.79 -4.72
CA MET A 31 -5.09 11.37 -4.95
C MET A 31 -4.62 11.24 -6.39
N ASP A 32 -5.46 10.70 -7.24
CA ASP A 32 -5.15 10.55 -8.67
C ASP A 32 -3.89 9.72 -8.87
N LEU A 33 -3.83 8.59 -8.20
CA LEU A 33 -2.71 7.68 -8.31
C LEU A 33 -3.13 6.41 -9.02
N ASP A 34 -2.15 5.77 -9.66
CA ASP A 34 -2.39 4.51 -10.34
C ASP A 34 -2.22 3.37 -9.35
N PRO A 35 -3.31 2.70 -8.96
CA PRO A 35 -3.19 1.62 -7.97
C PRO A 35 -2.33 0.46 -8.45
N GLU A 36 -2.31 0.22 -9.76
CA GLU A 36 -1.49 -0.87 -10.28
C GLU A 36 -0.01 -0.58 -10.11
N GLU A 37 0.39 0.66 -10.32
CA GLU A 37 1.78 1.02 -10.16
C GLU A 37 2.22 0.84 -8.71
N ILE A 38 1.42 1.32 -7.78
CA ILE A 38 1.75 1.20 -6.37
C ILE A 38 1.75 -0.27 -5.96
N ARG A 39 0.75 -1.02 -6.40
CA ARG A 39 0.68 -2.43 -6.06
C ARG A 39 1.89 -3.19 -6.58
N THR A 40 2.31 -2.87 -7.80
CA THR A 40 3.46 -3.56 -8.38
C THR A 40 4.73 -3.28 -7.61
N ILE A 41 4.96 -2.02 -7.22
CA ILE A 41 6.14 -1.67 -6.47
C ILE A 41 6.16 -2.38 -5.12
N LEU A 42 5.04 -2.35 -4.42
CA LEU A 42 4.99 -2.95 -3.09
C LEU A 42 5.02 -4.47 -3.16
N ALA A 43 4.37 -5.06 -4.16
CA ALA A 43 4.41 -6.51 -4.31
C ALA A 43 5.82 -6.99 -4.62
N GLY A 44 6.56 -6.20 -5.39
CA GLY A 44 7.93 -6.57 -5.71
C GLY A 44 8.82 -6.59 -4.48
N ALA A 45 8.44 -5.88 -3.43
CA ALA A 45 9.18 -5.86 -2.19
C ALA A 45 8.59 -6.79 -1.13
N GLY A 46 7.55 -7.54 -1.48
CA GLY A 46 6.97 -8.51 -0.54
C GLY A 46 5.84 -8.00 0.30
N TYR A 47 5.18 -6.92 -0.12
CA TYR A 47 4.06 -6.37 0.63
C TYR A 47 2.77 -6.53 -0.16
N ARG A 48 1.68 -6.72 0.57
CA ARG A 48 0.39 -6.80 -0.07
C ARG A 48 -0.66 -6.12 0.79
N TYR A 49 -1.73 -5.69 0.15
CA TYR A 49 -2.80 -4.97 0.82
C TYR A 49 -3.70 -5.93 1.58
N ASP A 50 -3.96 -5.60 2.83
CA ASP A 50 -4.89 -6.34 3.66
C ASP A 50 -6.14 -5.48 3.82
N GLY A 51 -7.21 -5.85 3.14
CA GLY A 51 -8.42 -5.05 3.18
C GLY A 51 -9.09 -5.04 4.54
N THR A 52 -8.89 -6.09 5.32
CA THR A 52 -9.47 -6.13 6.66
C THR A 52 -8.81 -5.12 7.58
N ALA A 53 -7.49 -5.01 7.49
CA ALA A 53 -6.76 -4.06 8.31
C ALA A 53 -6.60 -2.71 7.64
N ASN A 54 -6.95 -2.61 6.36
CA ASN A 54 -6.83 -1.39 5.57
C ASN A 54 -5.41 -0.87 5.57
N ARG A 55 -4.48 -1.75 5.23
CA ARG A 55 -3.08 -1.36 5.14
C ARG A 55 -2.30 -2.39 4.36
N TYR A 56 -1.14 -1.98 3.88
CA TYR A 56 -0.20 -2.91 3.27
C TYR A 56 0.70 -3.48 4.35
N GLN A 57 1.01 -4.75 4.24
CA GLN A 57 1.88 -5.40 5.20
C GLN A 57 2.65 -6.51 4.51
N ALA A 58 3.70 -6.95 5.16
CA ALA A 58 4.55 -7.97 4.59
C ALA A 58 3.77 -9.25 4.41
N GLU A 59 3.97 -9.87 3.25
CA GLU A 59 3.35 -11.15 2.99
C GLU A 59 4.25 -12.20 3.57
N ILE A 60 3.91 -12.67 4.76
CA ILE A 60 4.75 -13.60 5.45
C ILE A 60 4.38 -15.00 5.09
N GLU A 61 5.32 -15.72 4.59
CA GLU A 61 5.14 -17.10 4.30
C GLU A 61 5.42 -17.87 5.54
N THR A 62 4.46 -18.27 6.21
CA THR A 62 4.64 -19.04 7.38
C THR A 62 4.82 -20.42 7.02
N VAL A 63 5.87 -20.89 7.23
CA VAL A 63 6.08 -22.19 6.83
C VAL A 63 6.31 -23.07 7.96
N ARG A 64 6.06 -23.44 7.98
CA ARG A 64 6.51 -24.05 8.88
C ARG A 64 6.23 -24.69 9.20
#